data_0e4076e657e201416aa7588849e2e994
#
_entry.id   0e4076e657e201416aa7588849e2e994
#
_cell.length_a   1.000
_cell.length_b   1.000
_cell.length_c   1.000
_cell.angle_alpha   90.00
_cell.angle_beta   90.00
_cell.angle_gamma   90.00
#
_symmetry.space_group_name_H-M   'P 1'
#
loop_
_entity.id
_entity.type
_entity.pdbx_description
1 polymer ?
#
loop_
_entity_poly.entity_id
_entity_poly.type
_entity_poly.pdbx_seq_one_letter_code
_entity_poly.pdbx_strand_id
1 'polypeptide(L)'
;STVLCHKGYMTPAHNEHHAMGSTYVKNDMNTEYRESEGELNLRMHQQALNNTSWSNKLALNKAVSDDNLSHDLPDNDLRGRAAIRCSLPDHLPVVGAFPLIEKQKTELGELYKAKADDYYPIPSVQSNVYLLTGLGSRGLTTAPLMAEILVSQLCSAPLPLDNRLLNAIN
;
A
#
# COMPACT_ATOMS: atom_id res chain seq x y z
N SER A 1 -20.51 8.99 9.98
CA SER A 1 -19.36 8.07 10.05
C SER A 1 -18.19 8.69 9.31
N THR A 2 -17.11 9.04 10.03
CA THR A 2 -15.96 9.77 9.47
C THR A 2 -14.68 9.06 9.89
N VAL A 3 -13.71 8.93 8.97
CA VAL A 3 -12.36 8.48 9.31
C VAL A 3 -11.62 9.65 9.94
N LEU A 4 -10.99 9.43 11.07
CA LEU A 4 -10.08 10.40 11.68
C LEU A 4 -8.68 10.16 11.14
N CYS A 5 -8.10 11.19 10.51
CA CYS A 5 -6.74 11.16 9.97
C CYS A 5 -5.85 12.14 10.72
N HIS A 6 -4.67 11.67 11.12
CA HIS A 6 -3.62 12.46 11.76
C HIS A 6 -2.24 11.91 11.34
N LYS A 7 -1.31 11.65 12.24
CA LYS A 7 -0.07 10.87 11.93
C LYS A 7 -0.36 9.38 11.65
N GLY A 8 -1.57 8.94 11.93
CA GLY A 8 -2.17 7.66 11.61
C GLY A 8 -3.62 7.85 11.18
N TYR A 9 -4.43 6.83 11.32
CA TYR A 9 -5.87 6.87 11.04
C TYR A 9 -6.66 6.02 12.04
N MET A 10 -7.91 6.40 12.24
CA MET A 10 -8.90 5.59 12.97
C MET A 10 -10.18 5.54 12.13
N THR A 11 -10.66 4.32 11.84
CA THR A 11 -11.90 4.13 11.07
C THR A 11 -13.13 4.35 11.94
N PRO A 12 -14.31 4.62 11.35
CA PRO A 12 -15.58 4.47 12.06
C PRO A 12 -15.74 3.07 12.65
N ALA A 13 -16.50 2.95 13.73
CA ALA A 13 -16.79 1.65 14.30
C ALA A 13 -17.53 0.75 13.30
N HIS A 14 -17.09 -0.50 13.24
CA HIS A 14 -17.78 -1.60 12.58
C HIS A 14 -17.89 -2.74 13.60
N ASN A 15 -19.10 -3.22 13.87
CA ASN A 15 -19.37 -4.20 14.92
C ASN A 15 -18.72 -3.81 16.28
N GLU A 16 -18.88 -2.53 16.66
CA GLU A 16 -18.35 -1.95 17.91
C GLU A 16 -16.81 -1.81 17.98
N HIS A 17 -16.09 -2.20 16.93
CA HIS A 17 -14.63 -2.12 16.87
C HIS A 17 -14.16 -1.02 15.88
N HIS A 18 -13.06 -0.39 16.23
CA HIS A 18 -12.35 0.57 15.36
C HIS A 18 -11.04 -0.06 14.86
N ALA A 19 -10.75 0.08 13.56
CA ALA A 19 -9.40 -0.16 13.08
C ALA A 19 -8.57 1.12 13.19
N MET A 20 -7.37 1.01 13.74
CA MET A 20 -6.43 2.11 13.85
C MET A 20 -5.04 1.68 13.38
N GLY A 21 -4.31 2.61 12.79
CA GLY A 21 -2.98 2.34 12.22
C GLY A 21 -2.27 3.63 11.80
N SER A 22 -1.03 3.50 11.40
CA SER A 22 -0.15 2.34 11.45
C SER A 22 1.28 2.79 11.65
N THR A 23 2.08 1.94 12.23
CA THR A 23 3.53 2.07 12.19
C THR A 23 4.07 1.54 10.85
N TYR A 24 5.27 1.97 10.47
CA TYR A 24 5.95 1.56 9.24
C TYR A 24 7.42 1.31 9.51
N VAL A 25 7.86 0.08 9.28
CA VAL A 25 9.27 -0.28 9.34
C VAL A 25 9.78 -0.53 7.92
N LYS A 26 10.71 0.32 7.45
CA LYS A 26 11.26 0.21 6.10
C LYS A 26 12.21 -0.99 6.01
N ASN A 27 12.16 -1.70 4.88
CA ASN A 27 13.03 -2.84 4.57
C ASN A 27 12.89 -4.01 5.55
N ASP A 28 11.79 -4.10 6.26
CA ASP A 28 11.46 -5.21 7.13
C ASP A 28 10.42 -6.10 6.44
N MET A 29 10.77 -7.37 6.24
CA MET A 29 9.92 -8.36 5.58
C MET A 29 9.21 -9.27 6.58
N ASN A 30 9.39 -9.02 7.90
CA ASN A 30 8.70 -9.79 8.92
C ASN A 30 7.24 -9.33 9.03
N THR A 31 6.31 -10.27 8.91
CA THR A 31 4.86 -10.05 9.02
C THR A 31 4.29 -10.48 10.38
N GLU A 32 5.13 -10.91 11.30
CA GLU A 32 4.69 -11.23 12.65
C GLU A 32 4.30 -9.95 13.41
N TYR A 33 3.22 -10.04 14.15
CA TYR A 33 2.80 -8.95 15.02
C TYR A 33 3.83 -8.72 16.13
N ARG A 34 4.19 -7.46 16.35
CA ARG A 34 5.10 -7.04 17.42
C ARG A 34 4.36 -6.15 18.41
N GLU A 35 4.37 -6.54 19.67
CA GLU A 35 3.72 -5.79 20.74
C GLU A 35 4.26 -4.35 20.82
N SER A 36 5.58 -4.16 20.64
CA SER A 36 6.21 -2.84 20.63
C SER A 36 5.66 -1.89 19.56
N GLU A 37 5.35 -2.42 18.37
CA GLU A 37 4.73 -1.64 17.29
C GLU A 37 3.27 -1.32 17.60
N GLY A 38 2.55 -2.25 18.23
CA GLY A 38 1.20 -2.03 18.71
C GLY A 38 1.12 -0.93 19.78
N GLU A 39 2.03 -0.96 20.74
CA GLU A 39 2.17 0.10 21.74
C GLU A 39 2.50 1.46 21.14
N LEU A 40 3.45 1.49 20.19
CA LEU A 40 3.83 2.72 19.50
C LEU A 40 2.64 3.31 18.75
N ASN A 41 1.90 2.48 18.03
CA ASN A 41 0.69 2.88 17.31
C ASN A 41 -0.35 3.48 18.27
N LEU A 42 -0.62 2.82 19.38
CA LEU A 42 -1.55 3.31 20.39
C LEU A 42 -1.11 4.66 20.97
N ARG A 43 0.17 4.80 21.34
CA ARG A 43 0.73 6.08 21.86
C ARG A 43 0.57 7.22 20.85
N MET A 44 0.78 6.96 19.55
CA MET A 44 0.54 7.97 18.50
C MET A 44 -0.93 8.43 18.47
N HIS A 45 -1.88 7.51 18.60
CA HIS A 45 -3.30 7.85 18.67
C HIS A 45 -3.65 8.63 19.94
N GLN A 46 -3.17 8.20 21.09
CA GLN A 46 -3.39 8.90 22.36
C GLN A 46 -2.86 10.34 22.32
N GLN A 47 -1.66 10.55 21.75
CA GLN A 47 -1.08 11.88 21.58
C GLN A 47 -1.88 12.76 20.61
N ALA A 48 -2.34 12.18 19.50
CA ALA A 48 -3.10 12.94 18.50
C ALA A 48 -4.49 13.33 19.01
N LEU A 49 -5.06 12.54 19.90
CA LEU A 49 -6.43 12.68 20.39
C LEU A 49 -6.50 13.16 21.87
N ASN A 50 -5.39 13.63 22.44
CA ASN A 50 -5.25 14.00 23.86
C ASN A 50 -6.26 15.05 24.34
N ASN A 51 -6.81 15.86 23.45
CA ASN A 51 -7.82 16.88 23.75
C ASN A 51 -9.26 16.36 23.67
N THR A 52 -9.48 15.06 23.46
CA THR A 52 -10.81 14.47 23.41
C THR A 52 -11.17 13.79 24.72
N SER A 53 -12.44 13.89 25.15
CA SER A 53 -12.91 13.29 26.40
C SER A 53 -12.81 11.75 26.46
N TRP A 54 -12.61 11.10 25.30
CA TRP A 54 -12.51 9.67 25.18
C TRP A 54 -11.09 9.14 24.93
N SER A 55 -10.11 10.03 24.75
CA SER A 55 -8.70 9.64 24.53
C SER A 55 -8.13 8.79 25.68
N ASN A 56 -8.52 9.09 26.91
CA ASN A 56 -8.11 8.33 28.10
C ASN A 56 -8.76 6.94 28.19
N LYS A 57 -9.80 6.71 27.39
CA LYS A 57 -10.47 5.40 27.28
C LYS A 57 -9.79 4.46 26.26
N LEU A 58 -8.85 4.99 25.46
CA LEU A 58 -7.93 4.20 24.64
C LEU A 58 -6.88 3.58 25.57
N ALA A 59 -7.31 2.74 26.48
CA ALA A 59 -6.41 2.06 27.40
C ALA A 59 -5.83 0.80 26.74
N LEU A 60 -4.56 0.55 27.08
CA LEU A 60 -3.87 -0.69 26.73
C LEU A 60 -4.44 -1.84 27.55
N ASN A 61 -5.32 -2.59 26.95
CA ASN A 61 -5.40 -4.00 27.29
C ASN A 61 -4.42 -4.74 26.38
N LYS A 62 -3.87 -5.84 26.84
CA LYS A 62 -2.78 -6.57 26.20
C LYS A 62 -3.08 -6.83 24.73
N ALA A 63 -2.19 -6.40 23.82
CA ALA A 63 -2.34 -6.66 22.40
C ALA A 63 -2.05 -8.14 22.10
N VAL A 64 -2.94 -8.78 21.36
CA VAL A 64 -2.82 -10.18 20.94
C VAL A 64 -2.65 -10.23 19.41
N SER A 65 -1.85 -11.18 18.90
CA SER A 65 -1.73 -11.41 17.46
C SER A 65 -3.01 -11.97 16.85
N ASP A 66 -3.39 -11.50 15.67
CA ASP A 66 -4.63 -11.83 14.98
C ASP A 66 -4.57 -13.15 14.17
N ASP A 67 -3.57 -14.00 14.45
CA ASP A 67 -3.36 -15.24 13.69
C ASP A 67 -4.42 -16.34 13.96
N ASN A 68 -5.27 -16.13 14.98
CA ASN A 68 -6.40 -17.00 15.27
C ASN A 68 -7.69 -16.17 15.26
N LEU A 69 -8.41 -16.23 14.16
CA LEU A 69 -9.71 -15.58 13.94
C LEU A 69 -10.84 -16.23 14.79
N SER A 70 -10.59 -16.47 16.09
CA SER A 70 -11.65 -16.90 16.98
C SER A 70 -12.45 -15.69 17.44
N HIS A 71 -13.76 -15.71 17.20
CA HIS A 71 -14.70 -14.68 17.61
C HIS A 71 -14.84 -14.54 19.15
N ASP A 72 -14.11 -15.33 19.94
CA ASP A 72 -14.30 -15.51 21.38
C ASP A 72 -13.23 -14.82 22.24
N LEU A 73 -12.61 -13.72 21.75
CA LEU A 73 -11.72 -12.93 22.59
C LEU A 73 -12.51 -11.95 23.46
N PRO A 74 -12.09 -11.72 24.72
CA PRO A 74 -12.75 -10.74 25.59
C PRO A 74 -12.80 -9.36 24.93
N ASP A 75 -13.91 -8.65 25.11
CA ASP A 75 -14.28 -7.38 24.44
C ASP A 75 -13.28 -6.22 24.57
N ASN A 76 -12.20 -6.41 25.31
CA ASN A 76 -11.23 -5.35 25.64
C ASN A 76 -9.83 -5.56 25.06
N ASP A 77 -9.59 -6.59 24.25
CA ASP A 77 -8.25 -6.86 23.73
C ASP A 77 -7.98 -6.15 22.40
N LEU A 78 -6.80 -5.52 22.32
CA LEU A 78 -6.28 -4.99 21.06
C LEU A 78 -5.77 -6.13 20.19
N ARG A 79 -6.31 -6.25 18.99
CA ARG A 79 -5.80 -7.18 17.99
C ARG A 79 -4.86 -6.42 17.05
N GLY A 80 -3.68 -6.98 16.82
CA GLY A 80 -2.69 -6.38 15.93
C GLY A 80 -2.37 -7.26 14.73
N ARG A 81 -2.16 -6.63 13.58
CA ARG A 81 -1.75 -7.29 12.35
C ARG A 81 -0.61 -6.53 11.72
N ALA A 82 0.41 -7.25 11.24
CA ALA A 82 1.44 -6.72 10.37
C ALA A 82 1.29 -7.30 8.96
N ALA A 83 1.70 -6.54 7.96
CA ALA A 83 1.68 -6.98 6.56
C ALA A 83 2.72 -6.22 5.75
N ILE A 84 3.23 -6.85 4.70
CA ILE A 84 4.16 -6.22 3.77
C ILE A 84 3.38 -5.29 2.85
N ARG A 85 3.94 -4.11 2.62
CA ARG A 85 3.43 -3.14 1.66
C ARG A 85 4.48 -2.91 0.58
N CYS A 86 4.11 -3.15 -0.68
CA CYS A 86 4.92 -2.78 -1.82
C CYS A 86 4.70 -1.30 -2.14
N SER A 87 5.78 -0.51 -2.09
CA SER A 87 5.77 0.91 -2.43
C SER A 87 7.03 1.23 -3.22
N LEU A 88 6.88 1.95 -4.32
CA LEU A 88 8.00 2.44 -5.11
C LEU A 88 8.54 3.76 -4.54
N PRO A 89 9.76 4.18 -4.90
CA PRO A 89 10.38 5.41 -4.40
C PRO A 89 9.57 6.68 -4.69
N ASP A 90 8.87 6.73 -5.83
CA ASP A 90 8.00 7.82 -6.26
C ASP A 90 6.57 7.73 -5.72
N HIS A 91 6.27 6.63 -5.01
CA HIS A 91 4.93 6.32 -4.47
C HIS A 91 3.82 6.18 -5.52
N LEU A 92 4.16 5.99 -6.79
CA LEU A 92 3.20 5.70 -7.85
C LEU A 92 3.03 4.19 -8.04
N PRO A 93 1.83 3.72 -8.40
CA PRO A 93 1.64 2.33 -8.80
C PRO A 93 2.25 2.08 -10.17
N VAL A 94 2.57 0.82 -10.45
CA VAL A 94 3.01 0.37 -11.76
C VAL A 94 2.00 -0.64 -12.30
N VAL A 95 1.64 -0.47 -13.57
CA VAL A 95 0.77 -1.38 -14.30
C VAL A 95 1.27 -1.56 -15.72
N GLY A 96 1.31 -2.78 -16.23
CA GLY A 96 1.74 -3.05 -17.59
C GLY A 96 2.30 -4.46 -17.81
N ALA A 97 2.97 -4.66 -18.94
CA ALA A 97 3.60 -5.93 -19.26
C ALA A 97 4.78 -6.23 -18.34
N PHE A 98 4.95 -7.50 -17.96
CA PHE A 98 6.02 -7.92 -17.06
C PHE A 98 7.39 -7.78 -17.75
N PRO A 99 8.35 -7.04 -17.17
CA PRO A 99 9.66 -6.79 -17.78
C PRO A 99 10.54 -8.04 -17.82
N LEU A 100 11.26 -8.25 -18.92
CA LEU A 100 12.38 -9.19 -18.98
C LEU A 100 13.62 -8.48 -18.41
N ILE A 101 13.75 -8.50 -17.07
CA ILE A 101 14.70 -7.67 -16.30
C ILE A 101 16.13 -7.74 -16.85
N GLU A 102 16.67 -8.93 -17.12
CA GLU A 102 18.05 -9.08 -17.56
C GLU A 102 18.28 -8.54 -18.98
N LYS A 103 17.27 -8.66 -19.85
CA LYS A 103 17.32 -8.05 -21.18
C LYS A 103 17.22 -6.53 -21.12
N GLN A 104 16.26 -6.03 -20.33
CA GLN A 104 16.07 -4.60 -20.17
C GLN A 104 17.28 -3.89 -19.54
N LYS A 105 17.99 -4.53 -18.63
CA LYS A 105 19.26 -4.00 -18.09
C LYS A 105 20.28 -3.74 -19.19
N THR A 106 20.33 -4.59 -20.21
CA THR A 106 21.21 -4.40 -21.35
C THR A 106 20.64 -3.39 -22.36
N GLU A 107 19.37 -3.49 -22.68
CA GLU A 107 18.68 -2.62 -23.66
C GLU A 107 18.64 -1.16 -23.21
N LEU A 108 18.42 -0.93 -21.92
CA LEU A 108 18.28 0.37 -21.28
C LEU A 108 19.49 0.78 -20.44
N GLY A 109 20.62 0.08 -20.57
CA GLY A 109 21.83 0.33 -19.78
C GLY A 109 22.40 1.73 -19.90
N GLU A 110 22.06 2.46 -20.97
CA GLU A 110 22.48 3.84 -21.20
C GLU A 110 21.41 4.90 -20.84
N LEU A 111 20.29 4.51 -20.22
CA LEU A 111 19.18 5.40 -19.89
C LEU A 111 19.62 6.59 -19.02
N TYR A 112 20.65 6.40 -18.17
CA TYR A 112 21.25 7.47 -17.38
C TYR A 112 21.81 8.64 -18.20
N LYS A 113 22.04 8.44 -19.50
CA LYS A 113 22.51 9.49 -20.40
C LYS A 113 21.40 10.42 -20.86
N ALA A 114 20.16 10.15 -20.52
CA ALA A 114 18.97 10.95 -20.83
C ALA A 114 18.89 11.39 -22.31
N LYS A 115 19.19 10.47 -23.24
CA LYS A 115 19.04 10.72 -24.68
C LYS A 115 17.56 10.75 -25.06
N ALA A 116 17.27 11.21 -26.29
CA ALA A 116 15.89 11.19 -26.79
C ALA A 116 15.29 9.78 -26.83
N ASP A 117 13.98 9.66 -26.67
CA ASP A 117 13.27 8.39 -26.53
C ASP A 117 13.49 7.43 -27.70
N ASP A 118 13.65 7.97 -28.92
CA ASP A 118 13.91 7.20 -30.15
C ASP A 118 15.32 6.56 -30.20
N TYR A 119 16.19 6.95 -29.29
CA TYR A 119 17.52 6.32 -29.13
C TYR A 119 17.45 4.95 -28.46
N TYR A 120 16.46 4.71 -27.66
CA TYR A 120 16.34 3.46 -26.89
C TYR A 120 15.45 2.45 -27.61
N PRO A 121 15.80 1.16 -27.57
CA PRO A 121 14.92 0.13 -28.11
C PRO A 121 13.64 0.02 -27.27
N ILE A 122 12.59 -0.52 -27.87
CA ILE A 122 11.38 -0.90 -27.13
C ILE A 122 11.76 -1.95 -26.09
N PRO A 123 11.47 -1.73 -24.80
CA PRO A 123 11.85 -2.65 -23.74
C PRO A 123 11.28 -4.05 -23.92
N SER A 124 12.10 -5.07 -23.74
CA SER A 124 11.66 -6.47 -23.83
C SER A 124 10.78 -6.83 -22.65
N VAL A 125 9.63 -7.46 -22.95
CA VAL A 125 8.67 -7.91 -21.95
C VAL A 125 8.35 -9.39 -22.10
N GLN A 126 7.85 -10.02 -21.03
CA GLN A 126 7.37 -11.40 -21.04
C GLN A 126 6.02 -11.46 -21.74
N SER A 127 5.91 -12.32 -22.76
CA SER A 127 4.65 -12.50 -23.49
C SER A 127 3.53 -12.99 -22.56
N ASN A 128 2.37 -12.34 -22.67
CA ASN A 128 1.13 -12.69 -21.95
C ASN A 128 1.25 -12.69 -20.41
N VAL A 129 2.24 -12.00 -19.86
CA VAL A 129 2.38 -11.80 -18.43
C VAL A 129 2.34 -10.31 -18.13
N TYR A 130 1.49 -9.94 -17.18
CA TYR A 130 1.25 -8.55 -16.81
C TYR A 130 1.36 -8.41 -15.30
N LEU A 131 1.64 -7.20 -14.84
CA LEU A 131 1.72 -6.89 -13.43
C LEU A 131 0.92 -5.63 -13.08
N LEU A 132 0.44 -5.61 -11.85
CA LEU A 132 -0.12 -4.45 -11.20
C LEU A 132 0.44 -4.46 -9.77
N THR A 133 1.27 -3.49 -9.44
CA THR A 133 2.01 -3.47 -8.17
C THR A 133 2.32 -2.06 -7.70
N GLY A 134 3.05 -1.90 -6.60
CA GLY A 134 3.46 -0.60 -6.08
C GLY A 134 2.33 0.25 -5.50
N LEU A 135 1.18 -0.34 -5.18
CA LEU A 135 -0.01 0.37 -4.73
C LEU A 135 0.16 1.14 -3.40
N GLY A 136 1.20 0.83 -2.64
CA GLY A 136 1.53 1.53 -1.40
C GLY A 136 0.37 1.58 -0.41
N SER A 137 0.08 2.76 0.12
CA SER A 137 -1.02 2.99 1.08
C SER A 137 -2.37 3.29 0.42
N ARG A 138 -2.42 3.42 -0.91
CA ARG A 138 -3.60 3.89 -1.63
C ARG A 138 -4.24 2.81 -2.51
N GLY A 139 -3.93 1.53 -2.25
CA GLY A 139 -4.36 0.42 -3.09
C GLY A 139 -5.86 0.37 -3.35
N LEU A 140 -6.69 0.54 -2.33
CA LEU A 140 -8.14 0.53 -2.49
C LEU A 140 -8.67 1.68 -3.38
N THR A 141 -7.94 2.79 -3.44
CA THR A 141 -8.31 3.95 -4.27
C THR A 141 -7.79 3.80 -5.70
N THR A 142 -6.56 3.29 -5.87
CA THR A 142 -5.87 3.30 -7.17
C THR A 142 -6.02 2.00 -7.95
N ALA A 143 -6.16 0.84 -7.26
CA ALA A 143 -6.23 -0.45 -7.94
C ALA A 143 -7.35 -0.58 -8.98
N PRO A 144 -8.59 -0.06 -8.77
CA PRO A 144 -9.63 -0.12 -9.79
C PRO A 144 -9.23 0.58 -11.09
N LEU A 145 -8.64 1.79 -10.98
CA LEU A 145 -8.15 2.54 -12.14
C LEU A 145 -7.00 1.83 -12.83
N MET A 146 -6.05 1.27 -12.06
CA MET A 146 -4.94 0.50 -12.64
C MET A 146 -5.43 -0.75 -13.37
N ALA A 147 -6.42 -1.44 -12.82
CA ALA A 147 -7.04 -2.59 -13.48
C ALA A 147 -7.74 -2.19 -14.79
N GLU A 148 -8.45 -1.07 -14.79
CA GLU A 148 -9.09 -0.51 -16.01
C GLU A 148 -8.06 -0.19 -17.10
N ILE A 149 -6.94 0.44 -16.73
CA ILE A 149 -5.84 0.72 -17.67
C ILE A 149 -5.31 -0.59 -18.28
N LEU A 150 -5.04 -1.59 -17.44
CA LEU A 150 -4.51 -2.88 -17.91
C LEU A 150 -5.49 -3.58 -18.86
N VAL A 151 -6.76 -3.63 -18.51
CA VAL A 151 -7.79 -4.22 -19.36
C VAL A 151 -7.92 -3.45 -20.68
N SER A 152 -7.90 -2.12 -20.63
CA SER A 152 -7.97 -1.29 -21.85
C SER A 152 -6.77 -1.53 -22.76
N GLN A 153 -5.56 -1.67 -22.23
CA GLN A 153 -4.38 -2.04 -23.01
C GLN A 153 -4.53 -3.42 -23.66
N LEU A 154 -5.00 -4.41 -22.92
CA LEU A 154 -5.17 -5.78 -23.39
C LEU A 154 -6.26 -5.91 -24.47
N CYS A 155 -7.34 -5.17 -24.32
CA CYS A 155 -8.49 -5.22 -25.22
C CYS A 155 -8.43 -4.18 -26.35
N SER A 156 -7.37 -3.39 -26.45
CA SER A 156 -7.26 -2.25 -27.37
C SER A 156 -8.45 -1.27 -27.26
N ALA A 157 -8.94 -1.09 -26.03
CA ALA A 157 -10.01 -0.16 -25.71
C ALA A 157 -9.46 1.24 -25.41
N PRO A 158 -10.28 2.29 -25.44
CA PRO A 158 -9.85 3.63 -25.03
C PRO A 158 -9.28 3.63 -23.61
N LEU A 159 -8.14 4.28 -23.42
CA LEU A 159 -7.50 4.38 -22.11
C LEU A 159 -8.20 5.44 -21.24
N PRO A 160 -8.37 5.19 -19.94
CA PRO A 160 -9.07 6.10 -19.04
C PRO A 160 -8.25 7.32 -18.61
N LEU A 161 -6.97 7.38 -18.98
CA LEU A 161 -6.03 8.45 -18.68
C LEU A 161 -5.39 9.01 -19.95
N ASP A 162 -4.91 10.24 -19.87
CA ASP A 162 -4.07 10.83 -20.90
C ASP A 162 -2.65 10.21 -20.94
N ASN A 163 -1.93 10.41 -22.05
CA ASN A 163 -0.61 9.83 -22.25
C ASN A 163 0.42 10.29 -21.22
N ARG A 164 0.30 11.50 -20.66
CA ARG A 164 1.23 12.03 -19.66
C ARG A 164 1.13 11.25 -18.36
N LEU A 165 -0.08 10.96 -17.91
CA LEU A 165 -0.32 10.18 -16.70
C LEU A 165 0.01 8.71 -16.92
N LEU A 166 -0.29 8.16 -18.10
CA LEU A 166 0.07 6.79 -18.45
C LEU A 166 1.58 6.56 -18.40
N ASN A 167 2.37 7.46 -18.96
CA ASN A 167 3.84 7.37 -18.95
C ASN A 167 4.44 7.44 -17.54
N ALA A 168 3.71 7.94 -16.55
CA ALA A 168 4.17 7.98 -15.17
C ALA A 168 3.95 6.68 -14.40
N ILE A 169 3.09 5.79 -14.89
CA ILE A 169 2.66 4.55 -14.18
C ILE A 169 2.89 3.26 -14.97
N ASN A 170 3.46 3.38 -16.17
CA ASN A 170 3.63 2.26 -17.11
C ASN A 170 5.11 1.87 -17.29
#